data_08ede73868317f07f9199d71e4908679
#
_entry.id   08ede73868317f07f9199d71e4908679
#
_cell.length_a   1.000
_cell.length_b   1.000
_cell.length_c   1.000
_cell.angle_alpha   90.00
_cell.angle_beta   90.00
_cell.angle_gamma   90.00
#
_symmetry.space_group_name_H-M   'P 1'
#
loop_
_entity.id
_entity.type
_entity.pdbx_description
1 polymer ?
#
loop_
_entity_poly.entity_id
_entity_poly.type
_entity_poly.pdbx_seq_one_letter_code
_entity_poly.pdbx_strand_id
1 'polypeptide(L)'
;MVRSLWPAAAGMTSQQTNVDTISNNLANVNTTGYKMETTHFKSLLYQQLQAKTTSANGETKPVNAQVGLGSRVSAVTSQYVQGPVNKTDSDTDFAIVGNGFFGVVGEDGQTYYTRNGNFGFSIATEGYMLCTSEGLPVLSSDGNELVLGPEYDPTKITVDGDGNLLYPSEENNNNPTAIGLKIGLFQFANPAGLDKTGDSLLMETEASGIALNEDID
;
A
#
# COMPACT_ATOMS: atom_id res chain seq x y z
N MET A 1 -45.61 -2.26 6.31
CA MET A 1 -44.18 -2.47 6.63
C MET A 1 -43.54 -1.11 6.93
N VAL A 2 -42.77 -1.03 7.99
CA VAL A 2 -42.22 0.22 8.48
C VAL A 2 -41.03 0.61 7.61
N ARG A 3 -41.23 1.58 6.68
CA ARG A 3 -40.19 2.03 5.75
C ARG A 3 -38.91 2.53 6.43
N SER A 4 -39.03 3.04 7.64
CA SER A 4 -37.93 3.56 8.45
C SER A 4 -36.90 2.50 8.87
N LEU A 5 -37.28 1.21 8.85
CA LEU A 5 -36.36 0.13 9.22
C LEU A 5 -35.25 -0.07 8.17
N TRP A 6 -35.51 0.18 6.89
CA TRP A 6 -34.52 0.03 5.83
C TRP A 6 -33.34 1.01 5.96
N PRO A 7 -33.58 2.34 6.07
CA PRO A 7 -32.50 3.29 6.30
C PRO A 7 -31.77 3.04 7.62
N ALA A 8 -32.47 2.61 8.66
CA ALA A 8 -31.86 2.29 9.94
C ALA A 8 -30.92 1.08 9.85
N ALA A 9 -31.37 -0.01 9.22
CA ALA A 9 -30.52 -1.20 8.98
C ALA A 9 -29.30 -0.86 8.11
N ALA A 10 -29.50 -0.14 7.01
CA ALA A 10 -28.42 0.30 6.13
C ALA A 10 -27.40 1.19 6.86
N GLY A 11 -27.89 2.10 7.71
CA GLY A 11 -27.04 2.96 8.54
C GLY A 11 -26.22 2.16 9.55
N MET A 12 -26.84 1.22 10.26
CA MET A 12 -26.14 0.36 11.22
C MET A 12 -25.07 -0.49 10.54
N THR A 13 -25.37 -1.12 9.41
CA THR A 13 -24.37 -1.91 8.66
C THR A 13 -23.22 -1.04 8.18
N SER A 14 -23.49 0.16 7.68
CA SER A 14 -22.46 1.10 7.25
C SER A 14 -21.57 1.55 8.41
N GLN A 15 -22.15 1.83 9.59
CA GLN A 15 -21.39 2.19 10.78
C GLN A 15 -20.57 1.02 11.34
N GLN A 16 -21.10 -0.21 11.25
CA GLN A 16 -20.32 -1.39 11.62
C GLN A 16 -19.05 -1.52 10.78
N THR A 17 -19.16 -1.43 9.45
CA THR A 17 -17.98 -1.46 8.59
C THR A 17 -16.98 -0.35 8.93
N ASN A 18 -17.47 0.84 9.28
CA ASN A 18 -16.60 1.95 9.70
C ASN A 18 -15.84 1.61 11.00
N VAL A 19 -16.54 1.05 11.99
CA VAL A 19 -15.93 0.61 13.26
C VAL A 19 -14.92 -0.51 13.01
N ASP A 20 -15.23 -1.47 12.13
CA ASP A 20 -14.33 -2.55 11.76
C ASP A 20 -13.05 -2.01 11.11
N THR A 21 -13.16 -1.02 10.21
CA THR A 21 -12.01 -0.35 9.59
C THR A 21 -11.16 0.40 10.63
N ILE A 22 -11.79 1.13 11.55
CA ILE A 22 -11.06 1.85 12.62
C ILE A 22 -10.35 0.84 13.53
N SER A 23 -11.00 -0.26 13.87
CA SER A 23 -10.43 -1.32 14.71
C SER A 23 -9.23 -1.97 14.05
N ASN A 24 -9.30 -2.22 12.74
CA ASN A 24 -8.19 -2.75 11.96
C ASN A 24 -7.01 -1.76 11.92
N ASN A 25 -7.28 -0.47 11.70
CA ASN A 25 -6.24 0.58 11.75
C ASN A 25 -5.57 0.63 13.12
N LEU A 26 -6.34 0.51 14.20
CA LEU A 26 -5.82 0.53 15.57
C LEU A 26 -4.98 -0.72 15.88
N ALA A 27 -5.42 -1.88 15.43
CA ALA A 27 -4.67 -3.13 15.60
C ALA A 27 -3.31 -3.08 14.91
N ASN A 28 -3.22 -2.39 13.76
CA ASN A 28 -2.02 -2.28 12.95
C ASN A 28 -1.24 -0.98 13.18
N VAL A 29 -1.49 -0.25 14.28
CA VAL A 29 -0.81 1.03 14.55
C VAL A 29 0.71 0.90 14.68
N ASN A 30 1.20 -0.26 15.13
CA ASN A 30 2.63 -0.56 15.27
C ASN A 30 3.20 -1.41 14.11
N THR A 31 2.39 -1.74 13.10
CA THR A 31 2.83 -2.52 11.95
C THR A 31 3.62 -1.64 10.99
N THR A 32 4.87 -2.01 10.73
CA THR A 32 5.75 -1.27 9.82
C THR A 32 5.20 -1.33 8.39
N GLY A 33 5.21 -0.19 7.70
CA GLY A 33 4.71 -0.10 6.32
C GLY A 33 3.18 -0.12 6.17
N TYR A 34 2.42 -0.30 7.27
CA TYR A 34 0.95 -0.28 7.21
C TYR A 34 0.42 1.08 6.74
N LYS A 35 -0.59 1.05 5.90
CA LYS A 35 -1.28 2.25 5.40
C LYS A 35 -2.73 2.24 5.87
N MET A 36 -3.09 3.32 6.56
CA MET A 36 -4.42 3.50 7.13
C MET A 36 -5.52 3.38 6.07
N GLU A 37 -6.58 2.67 6.41
CA GLU A 37 -7.78 2.53 5.58
C GLU A 37 -8.85 3.54 5.98
N THR A 38 -9.57 4.03 4.98
CA THR A 38 -10.70 4.94 5.16
C THR A 38 -11.93 4.40 4.45
N THR A 39 -13.05 4.38 5.17
CA THR A 39 -14.34 3.95 4.62
C THR A 39 -15.04 5.12 3.93
N HIS A 40 -15.43 4.93 2.69
CA HIS A 40 -16.22 5.89 1.91
C HIS A 40 -17.68 5.46 1.83
N PHE A 41 -18.57 6.40 2.08
CA PHE A 41 -20.00 6.17 2.07
C PHE A 41 -20.66 6.81 0.85
N LYS A 42 -21.75 6.19 0.39
CA LYS A 42 -22.57 6.64 -0.71
C LYS A 42 -24.04 6.59 -0.31
N SER A 43 -24.80 7.64 -0.62
CA SER A 43 -26.23 7.64 -0.43
C SER A 43 -26.90 6.62 -1.36
N LEU A 44 -27.91 5.94 -0.87
CA LEU A 44 -28.81 5.14 -1.67
C LEU A 44 -29.80 6.01 -2.44
N LEU A 45 -30.55 5.41 -3.34
CA LEU A 45 -31.56 6.10 -4.14
C LEU A 45 -32.59 6.79 -3.25
N TYR A 46 -33.12 7.89 -3.74
CA TYR A 46 -34.25 8.59 -3.10
C TYR A 46 -35.56 8.07 -3.71
N GLN A 47 -36.48 7.74 -2.84
CA GLN A 47 -37.84 7.42 -3.25
C GLN A 47 -38.67 8.69 -3.31
N GLN A 48 -39.29 8.96 -4.45
CA GLN A 48 -40.18 10.10 -4.63
C GLN A 48 -41.55 9.75 -4.06
N LEU A 49 -41.96 10.45 -2.99
CA LEU A 49 -43.30 10.30 -2.37
C LEU A 49 -44.32 11.15 -3.09
N GLN A 50 -43.91 12.33 -3.57
CA GLN A 50 -44.76 13.26 -4.30
C GLN A 50 -43.96 13.91 -5.42
N ALA A 51 -44.44 13.78 -6.63
CA ALA A 51 -43.86 14.44 -7.79
C ALA A 51 -44.19 15.94 -7.78
N LYS A 52 -43.34 16.72 -8.42
CA LYS A 52 -43.66 18.13 -8.75
C LYS A 52 -44.86 18.08 -9.70
N THR A 53 -45.97 18.64 -9.27
CA THR A 53 -47.19 18.74 -10.09
C THR A 53 -47.57 20.22 -10.23
N THR A 54 -48.14 20.54 -11.35
CA THR A 54 -48.73 21.87 -11.58
C THR A 54 -50.07 21.94 -10.84
N SER A 55 -50.30 23.01 -10.11
CA SER A 55 -51.62 23.32 -9.52
C SER A 55 -52.66 23.52 -10.60
N ALA A 56 -53.95 23.37 -10.27
CA ALA A 56 -55.06 23.68 -11.18
C ALA A 56 -55.03 25.12 -11.72
N ASN A 57 -54.34 26.02 -11.02
CA ASN A 57 -54.14 27.43 -11.40
C ASN A 57 -52.87 27.67 -12.24
N GLY A 58 -52.18 26.60 -12.73
CA GLY A 58 -50.98 26.73 -13.55
C GLY A 58 -49.68 26.98 -12.80
N GLU A 59 -49.70 27.10 -11.45
CA GLU A 59 -48.50 27.30 -10.63
C GLU A 59 -47.82 25.96 -10.33
N THR A 60 -46.50 25.88 -10.54
CA THR A 60 -45.69 24.70 -10.18
C THR A 60 -45.38 24.71 -8.70
N LYS A 61 -45.58 23.56 -8.04
CA LYS A 61 -45.13 23.39 -6.67
C LYS A 61 -43.62 23.51 -6.59
N PRO A 62 -43.07 24.36 -5.72
CA PRO A 62 -41.62 24.63 -5.69
C PRO A 62 -40.80 23.45 -5.12
N VAL A 63 -41.42 22.55 -4.38
CA VAL A 63 -40.76 21.43 -3.69
C VAL A 63 -41.46 20.12 -3.97
N ASN A 64 -40.67 19.04 -4.16
CA ASN A 64 -41.10 17.66 -4.16
C ASN A 64 -40.85 17.02 -2.79
N ALA A 65 -41.60 15.96 -2.45
CA ALA A 65 -41.30 15.15 -1.27
C ALA A 65 -40.52 13.89 -1.68
N GLN A 66 -39.28 13.78 -1.20
CA GLN A 66 -38.40 12.64 -1.44
C GLN A 66 -37.87 12.12 -0.11
N VAL A 67 -37.71 10.80 -0.01
CA VAL A 67 -37.16 10.13 1.16
C VAL A 67 -35.97 9.28 0.71
N GLY A 68 -34.80 9.48 1.33
CA GLY A 68 -33.62 8.67 1.11
C GLY A 68 -33.77 7.28 1.72
N LEU A 69 -33.23 6.27 1.07
CA LEU A 69 -33.26 4.87 1.51
C LEU A 69 -32.06 4.50 2.41
N GLY A 70 -31.25 5.47 2.81
CA GLY A 70 -30.09 5.27 3.67
C GLY A 70 -28.76 5.45 2.95
N SER A 71 -27.71 4.89 3.52
CA SER A 71 -26.35 4.91 3.01
C SER A 71 -25.80 3.50 2.87
N ARG A 72 -24.79 3.34 2.04
CA ARG A 72 -23.99 2.10 1.93
C ARG A 72 -22.51 2.44 1.85
N VAL A 73 -21.67 1.49 2.22
CA VAL A 73 -20.23 1.56 1.95
C VAL A 73 -20.02 1.53 0.44
N SER A 74 -19.25 2.46 -0.07
CA SER A 74 -18.87 2.56 -1.48
C SER A 74 -17.55 1.88 -1.75
N ALA A 75 -16.56 2.16 -0.90
CA ALA A 75 -15.23 1.59 -0.95
C ALA A 75 -14.55 1.72 0.41
N VAL A 76 -13.57 0.89 0.65
CA VAL A 76 -12.56 1.06 1.70
C VAL A 76 -11.23 1.23 0.97
N THR A 77 -10.56 2.35 1.17
CA THR A 77 -9.34 2.68 0.42
C THR A 77 -8.17 2.94 1.36
N SER A 78 -6.99 2.48 0.98
CA SER A 78 -5.75 2.77 1.70
C SER A 78 -5.25 4.17 1.38
N GLN A 79 -4.75 4.85 2.40
CA GLN A 79 -4.16 6.18 2.27
C GLN A 79 -2.64 6.09 2.29
N TYR A 80 -2.00 6.36 1.15
CA TYR A 80 -0.54 6.28 0.99
C TYR A 80 0.14 7.60 1.37
N VAL A 81 -0.16 8.10 2.57
CA VAL A 81 0.52 9.28 3.13
C VAL A 81 1.83 8.85 3.78
N GLN A 82 2.89 9.67 3.63
CA GLN A 82 4.17 9.44 4.29
C GLN A 82 4.02 9.52 5.81
N GLY A 83 4.42 8.45 6.49
CA GLY A 83 4.52 8.40 7.94
C GLY A 83 5.88 8.88 8.47
N PRO A 84 6.06 8.99 9.78
CA PRO A 84 7.36 9.26 10.37
C PRO A 84 8.33 8.11 10.08
N VAL A 85 9.57 8.45 9.78
CA VAL A 85 10.67 7.49 9.65
C VAL A 85 11.39 7.42 10.99
N ASN A 86 11.44 6.23 11.56
CA ASN A 86 12.14 5.96 12.82
C ASN A 86 13.49 5.32 12.51
N LYS A 87 14.55 5.81 13.15
CA LYS A 87 15.86 5.17 13.05
C LYS A 87 15.87 3.90 13.92
N THR A 88 16.31 2.81 13.34
CA THR A 88 16.57 1.53 14.00
C THR A 88 18.08 1.32 14.15
N ASP A 89 18.47 0.30 14.92
CA ASP A 89 19.87 -0.09 15.09
C ASP A 89 20.30 -1.20 14.11
N SER A 90 19.44 -1.55 13.15
CA SER A 90 19.72 -2.53 12.11
C SER A 90 20.21 -1.86 10.84
N ASP A 91 21.30 -2.35 10.27
CA ASP A 91 21.89 -1.84 9.03
C ASP A 91 21.10 -2.28 7.77
N THR A 92 20.16 -3.22 7.93
CA THR A 92 19.35 -3.79 6.85
C THR A 92 17.92 -3.26 6.82
N ASP A 93 17.58 -2.32 7.70
CA ASP A 93 16.29 -1.67 7.73
C ASP A 93 16.28 -0.45 6.81
N PHE A 94 15.46 -0.47 5.78
CA PHE A 94 15.35 0.61 4.81
C PHE A 94 13.95 1.24 4.84
N ALA A 95 13.90 2.55 4.61
CA ALA A 95 12.64 3.27 4.54
C ALA A 95 12.57 4.11 3.26
N ILE A 96 11.49 3.96 2.51
CA ILE A 96 11.22 4.81 1.35
C ILE A 96 10.67 6.15 1.84
N VAL A 97 11.35 7.25 1.49
CA VAL A 97 10.87 8.62 1.69
C VAL A 97 10.27 9.11 0.38
N GLY A 98 8.95 9.24 0.35
CA GLY A 98 8.22 9.58 -0.88
C GLY A 98 7.31 8.45 -1.36
N ASN A 99 7.03 8.44 -2.65
CA ASN A 99 6.23 7.40 -3.30
C ASN A 99 7.12 6.21 -3.69
N GLY A 100 6.50 5.04 -3.87
CA GLY A 100 7.18 3.83 -4.32
C GLY A 100 7.00 2.65 -3.36
N PHE A 101 7.42 1.48 -3.80
CA PHE A 101 7.33 0.20 -3.09
C PHE A 101 8.58 -0.61 -3.38
N PHE A 102 8.99 -1.42 -2.44
CA PHE A 102 9.99 -2.46 -2.67
C PHE A 102 9.32 -3.61 -3.42
N GLY A 103 10.01 -4.19 -4.40
CA GLY A 103 9.60 -5.42 -5.06
C GLY A 103 10.18 -6.63 -4.35
N VAL A 104 9.37 -7.67 -4.17
CA VAL A 104 9.79 -8.96 -3.61
C VAL A 104 9.21 -10.09 -4.45
N VAL A 105 9.90 -11.21 -4.50
CA VAL A 105 9.43 -12.39 -5.22
C VAL A 105 8.73 -13.33 -4.24
N GLY A 106 7.49 -13.71 -4.53
CA GLY A 106 6.75 -14.68 -3.74
C GLY A 106 7.19 -16.12 -3.99
N GLU A 107 6.77 -17.04 -3.14
CA GLU A 107 7.03 -18.48 -3.29
C GLU A 107 6.42 -19.06 -4.58
N ASP A 108 5.40 -18.41 -5.12
CA ASP A 108 4.75 -18.75 -6.39
C ASP A 108 5.47 -18.21 -7.62
N GLY A 109 6.58 -17.47 -7.42
CA GLY A 109 7.35 -16.82 -8.48
C GLY A 109 6.70 -15.54 -9.03
N GLN A 110 5.65 -15.03 -8.36
CA GLN A 110 5.05 -13.74 -8.72
C GLN A 110 5.72 -12.61 -7.96
N THR A 111 5.70 -11.42 -8.56
CA THR A 111 6.22 -10.21 -7.91
C THR A 111 5.15 -9.60 -7.02
N TYR A 112 5.52 -9.37 -5.78
CA TYR A 112 4.74 -8.63 -4.80
C TYR A 112 5.45 -7.34 -4.44
N TYR A 113 4.70 -6.42 -3.86
CA TYR A 113 5.19 -5.09 -3.51
C TYR A 113 4.96 -4.82 -2.04
N THR A 114 5.91 -4.20 -1.39
CA THR A 114 5.79 -3.90 0.05
C THR A 114 6.34 -2.52 0.38
N ARG A 115 5.83 -1.93 1.44
CA ARG A 115 6.40 -0.74 2.10
C ARG A 115 7.14 -1.09 3.39
N ASN A 116 7.12 -2.36 3.77
CA ASN A 116 7.92 -2.84 4.88
C ASN A 116 9.36 -2.99 4.42
N GLY A 117 10.27 -2.25 5.01
CA GLY A 117 11.70 -2.28 4.69
C GLY A 117 12.54 -2.98 5.76
N ASN A 118 11.92 -3.79 6.60
CA ASN A 118 12.64 -4.64 7.54
C ASN A 118 13.14 -5.88 6.80
N PHE A 119 14.38 -5.82 6.35
CA PHE A 119 15.02 -6.89 5.59
C PHE A 119 16.14 -7.54 6.39
N GLY A 120 16.55 -8.72 5.92
CA GLY A 120 17.70 -9.44 6.46
C GLY A 120 18.46 -10.16 5.36
N PHE A 121 19.71 -10.52 5.61
CA PHE A 121 20.47 -11.34 4.69
C PHE A 121 20.26 -12.82 4.99
N SER A 122 19.90 -13.57 3.95
CA SER A 122 19.84 -15.03 3.95
C SER A 122 20.99 -15.60 3.12
N ILE A 123 21.44 -16.80 3.47
CA ILE A 123 22.49 -17.51 2.72
C ILE A 123 21.84 -18.20 1.52
N ALA A 124 22.22 -17.79 0.32
CA ALA A 124 21.83 -18.40 -0.94
C ALA A 124 22.99 -19.21 -1.54
N THR A 125 22.73 -19.93 -2.63
CA THR A 125 23.73 -20.75 -3.31
C THR A 125 24.88 -19.93 -3.89
N GLU A 126 24.60 -18.68 -4.30
CA GLU A 126 25.56 -17.79 -4.96
C GLU A 126 26.12 -16.70 -4.03
N GLY A 127 25.72 -16.66 -2.77
CA GLY A 127 26.17 -15.65 -1.81
C GLY A 127 25.11 -15.31 -0.77
N TYR A 128 24.98 -14.02 -0.46
CA TYR A 128 24.00 -13.49 0.47
C TYR A 128 22.86 -12.83 -0.27
N MET A 129 21.64 -13.22 0.01
CA MET A 129 20.44 -12.68 -0.61
C MET A 129 19.69 -11.79 0.37
N LEU A 130 19.30 -10.60 -0.06
CA LEU A 130 18.46 -9.71 0.73
C LEU A 130 17.02 -10.20 0.70
N CYS A 131 16.45 -10.50 1.87
CA CYS A 131 15.11 -11.07 2.02
C CYS A 131 14.28 -10.31 3.04
N THR A 132 12.95 -10.49 2.96
CA THR A 132 12.03 -10.10 4.02
C THR A 132 12.18 -11.03 5.24
N SER A 133 11.51 -10.68 6.36
CA SER A 133 11.44 -11.53 7.55
C SER A 133 10.87 -12.94 7.27
N GLU A 134 10.14 -13.10 6.18
CA GLU A 134 9.50 -14.34 5.74
C GLU A 134 10.37 -15.14 4.76
N GLY A 135 11.53 -14.58 4.38
CA GLY A 135 12.47 -15.22 3.46
C GLY A 135 12.20 -14.93 1.98
N LEU A 136 11.33 -13.99 1.65
CA LEU A 136 11.07 -13.60 0.27
C LEU A 136 12.19 -12.70 -0.25
N PRO A 137 12.81 -13.01 -1.42
CA PRO A 137 13.90 -12.22 -1.97
C PRO A 137 13.43 -10.84 -2.44
N VAL A 138 14.25 -9.84 -2.17
CA VAL A 138 14.05 -8.46 -2.62
C VAL A 138 14.58 -8.30 -4.04
N LEU A 139 13.86 -7.55 -4.87
CA LEU A 139 14.24 -7.26 -6.23
C LEU A 139 15.21 -6.06 -6.32
N SER A 140 16.18 -6.20 -7.19
CA SER A 140 17.05 -5.11 -7.66
C SER A 140 16.30 -4.20 -8.65
N SER A 141 16.88 -3.04 -8.94
CA SER A 141 16.42 -2.16 -10.04
C SER A 141 16.38 -2.84 -11.40
N ASP A 142 17.18 -3.89 -11.62
CA ASP A 142 17.18 -4.66 -12.87
C ASP A 142 16.04 -5.70 -12.94
N GLY A 143 15.21 -5.81 -11.90
CA GLY A 143 14.13 -6.79 -11.81
C GLY A 143 14.57 -8.21 -11.44
N ASN A 144 15.84 -8.39 -11.09
CA ASN A 144 16.40 -9.65 -10.62
C ASN A 144 16.46 -9.68 -9.08
N GLU A 145 16.61 -10.85 -8.50
CA GLU A 145 16.84 -11.01 -7.07
C GLU A 145 18.14 -10.33 -6.65
N LEU A 146 18.12 -9.62 -5.53
CA LEU A 146 19.27 -8.90 -5.02
C LEU A 146 20.19 -9.88 -4.28
N VAL A 147 21.21 -10.39 -4.99
CA VAL A 147 22.20 -11.32 -4.48
C VAL A 147 23.56 -10.66 -4.41
N LEU A 148 24.20 -10.73 -3.25
CA LEU A 148 25.54 -10.25 -2.98
C LEU A 148 26.51 -11.41 -3.12
N GLY A 149 27.61 -11.19 -3.82
CA GLY A 149 28.67 -12.19 -3.94
C GLY A 149 29.27 -12.58 -2.57
N PRO A 150 29.86 -13.77 -2.47
CA PRO A 150 30.46 -14.27 -1.23
C PRO A 150 31.68 -13.45 -0.76
N GLU A 151 32.22 -12.59 -1.60
CA GLU A 151 33.33 -11.68 -1.29
C GLU A 151 32.89 -10.49 -0.41
N TYR A 152 31.59 -10.18 -0.35
CA TYR A 152 31.07 -9.04 0.40
C TYR A 152 30.59 -9.48 1.80
N ASP A 153 31.01 -8.72 2.80
CA ASP A 153 30.55 -8.93 4.19
C ASP A 153 29.23 -8.16 4.39
N PRO A 154 28.10 -8.85 4.65
CA PRO A 154 26.79 -8.22 4.82
C PRO A 154 26.75 -7.14 5.91
N THR A 155 27.65 -7.25 6.90
CA THR A 155 27.67 -6.31 8.05
C THR A 155 28.31 -4.96 7.74
N LYS A 156 29.01 -4.85 6.58
CA LYS A 156 29.68 -3.62 6.16
C LYS A 156 28.98 -2.89 5.05
N ILE A 157 27.84 -3.42 4.59
CA ILE A 157 27.08 -2.81 3.51
C ILE A 157 26.33 -1.62 4.02
N THR A 158 26.42 -0.51 3.28
CA THR A 158 25.61 0.69 3.50
C THR A 158 24.84 1.01 2.24
N VAL A 159 23.71 1.70 2.39
CA VAL A 159 22.87 2.12 1.25
C VAL A 159 22.87 3.63 1.17
N ASP A 160 23.04 4.14 -0.03
CA ASP A 160 22.98 5.58 -0.34
C ASP A 160 21.52 6.07 -0.44
N GLY A 161 21.33 7.39 -0.47
CA GLY A 161 20.02 8.01 -0.64
C GLY A 161 19.28 7.62 -1.92
N ASP A 162 20.01 7.16 -2.93
CA ASP A 162 19.48 6.71 -4.22
C ASP A 162 19.22 5.18 -4.27
N GLY A 163 19.42 4.47 -3.16
CA GLY A 163 19.18 3.02 -3.08
C GLY A 163 20.37 2.16 -3.59
N ASN A 164 21.52 2.76 -3.92
CA ASN A 164 22.71 1.99 -4.31
C ASN A 164 23.36 1.34 -3.09
N LEU A 165 23.74 0.07 -3.24
CA LEU A 165 24.51 -0.63 -2.22
C LEU A 165 25.99 -0.20 -2.34
N LEU A 166 26.54 0.22 -1.22
CA LEU A 166 27.92 0.67 -1.08
C LEU A 166 28.69 -0.31 -0.19
N TYR A 167 29.92 -0.60 -0.58
CA TYR A 167 30.83 -1.41 0.18
C TYR A 167 32.18 -0.68 0.41
N PRO A 168 32.75 -0.68 1.62
CA PRO A 168 34.03 -0.08 1.90
C PRO A 168 35.14 -0.89 1.21
N SER A 169 35.80 -0.30 0.20
CA SER A 169 36.93 -0.92 -0.50
C SER A 169 38.26 -0.53 0.17
N GLU A 170 39.13 -1.52 0.39
CA GLU A 170 40.47 -1.28 0.93
C GLU A 170 41.32 -0.43 0.00
N GLU A 171 41.06 -0.49 -1.33
CA GLU A 171 41.74 0.32 -2.33
C GLU A 171 41.42 1.81 -2.23
N ASN A 172 40.30 2.19 -1.66
CA ASN A 172 39.83 3.57 -1.53
C ASN A 172 39.88 4.12 -0.09
N ASN A 173 40.83 3.70 0.74
CA ASN A 173 40.92 4.15 2.14
C ASN A 173 39.66 3.87 2.97
N ASN A 174 39.00 2.74 2.78
CA ASN A 174 37.73 2.39 3.40
C ASN A 174 36.55 3.31 3.03
N ASN A 175 36.65 4.06 1.94
CA ASN A 175 35.56 4.89 1.49
C ASN A 175 34.51 3.99 0.77
N PRO A 176 33.23 4.08 1.13
CA PRO A 176 32.20 3.24 0.53
C PRO A 176 32.05 3.54 -0.97
N THR A 177 32.16 2.50 -1.80
CA THR A 177 32.02 2.55 -3.26
C THR A 177 30.81 1.72 -3.68
N ALA A 178 30.08 2.16 -4.72
CA ALA A 178 28.94 1.44 -5.25
C ALA A 178 29.36 0.10 -5.83
N ILE A 179 28.68 -0.97 -5.46
CA ILE A 179 28.93 -2.35 -5.94
C ILE A 179 28.25 -2.59 -7.30
N GLY A 180 27.43 -1.65 -7.77
CA GLY A 180 26.64 -1.80 -8.98
C GLY A 180 25.30 -2.53 -8.75
N LEU A 181 24.93 -2.75 -7.49
CA LEU A 181 23.62 -3.26 -7.11
C LEU A 181 22.78 -2.13 -6.51
N LYS A 182 21.54 -2.04 -6.92
CA LYS A 182 20.57 -1.04 -6.44
C LYS A 182 19.28 -1.72 -6.05
N ILE A 183 18.68 -1.29 -4.95
CA ILE A 183 17.37 -1.78 -4.51
C ILE A 183 16.30 -1.26 -5.48
N GLY A 184 15.45 -2.15 -6.00
CA GLY A 184 14.38 -1.79 -6.92
C GLY A 184 13.28 -0.99 -6.23
N LEU A 185 12.96 0.17 -6.80
CA LEU A 185 11.85 1.02 -6.37
C LEU A 185 10.78 1.04 -7.47
N PHE A 186 9.57 0.61 -7.11
CA PHE A 186 8.46 0.47 -8.04
C PHE A 186 7.35 1.47 -7.70
N GLN A 187 6.81 2.11 -8.71
CA GLN A 187 5.69 3.04 -8.58
C GLN A 187 4.46 2.55 -9.35
N PHE A 188 3.30 2.99 -8.90
CA PHE A 188 2.01 2.69 -9.52
C PHE A 188 1.25 3.97 -9.82
N ALA A 189 0.57 3.99 -10.95
CA ALA A 189 -0.32 5.11 -11.30
C ALA A 189 -1.46 5.27 -10.30
N ASN A 190 -1.97 4.15 -9.75
CA ASN A 190 -3.02 4.13 -8.76
C ASN A 190 -2.70 3.14 -7.62
N PRO A 191 -1.93 3.53 -6.60
CA PRO A 191 -1.59 2.64 -5.48
C PRO A 191 -2.80 2.11 -4.70
N ALA A 192 -3.93 2.86 -4.70
CA ALA A 192 -5.15 2.42 -4.03
C ALA A 192 -5.84 1.23 -4.71
N GLY A 193 -5.45 0.92 -5.94
CA GLY A 193 -5.93 -0.23 -6.70
C GLY A 193 -5.15 -1.52 -6.44
N LEU A 194 -4.09 -1.49 -5.66
CA LEU A 194 -3.33 -2.68 -5.29
C LEU A 194 -4.14 -3.58 -4.35
N ASP A 195 -4.11 -4.88 -4.58
CA ASP A 195 -4.73 -5.88 -3.69
C ASP A 195 -3.79 -6.25 -2.56
N LYS A 196 -4.32 -6.32 -1.34
CA LYS A 196 -3.59 -6.75 -0.15
C LYS A 196 -3.67 -8.26 0.00
N THR A 197 -2.52 -8.91 0.01
CA THR A 197 -2.44 -10.38 0.06
C THR A 197 -2.20 -10.91 1.48
N GLY A 198 -1.79 -10.07 2.41
CA GLY A 198 -1.33 -10.44 3.76
C GLY A 198 0.13 -10.03 3.96
N ASP A 199 0.65 -10.18 5.16
CA ASP A 199 2.07 -9.95 5.51
C ASP A 199 2.68 -8.63 4.99
N SER A 200 1.83 -7.60 4.89
CA SER A 200 2.16 -6.30 4.28
C SER A 200 2.53 -6.37 2.79
N LEU A 201 2.17 -7.46 2.10
CA LEU A 201 2.37 -7.64 0.68
C LEU A 201 1.19 -7.09 -0.13
N LEU A 202 1.51 -6.51 -1.27
CA LEU A 202 0.57 -5.93 -2.22
C LEU A 202 0.78 -6.60 -3.57
N MET A 203 -0.31 -6.89 -4.26
CA MET A 203 -0.30 -7.48 -5.60
C MET A 203 -0.83 -6.47 -6.61
N GLU A 204 -0.21 -6.46 -7.79
CA GLU A 204 -0.63 -5.67 -8.93
C GLU A 204 -2.01 -6.12 -9.44
N THR A 205 -2.83 -5.17 -9.86
CA THR A 205 -4.14 -5.41 -10.46
C THR A 205 -4.34 -4.53 -11.69
N GLU A 206 -5.36 -4.82 -12.47
CA GLU A 206 -5.75 -3.93 -13.58
C GLU A 206 -6.12 -2.51 -13.11
N ALA A 207 -6.57 -2.37 -11.86
CA ALA A 207 -6.95 -1.09 -11.29
C ALA A 207 -5.75 -0.27 -10.80
N SER A 208 -4.65 -0.91 -10.41
CA SER A 208 -3.40 -0.23 -10.02
C SER A 208 -2.60 0.26 -11.23
N GLY A 209 -2.75 -0.42 -12.37
CA GLY A 209 -1.84 -0.32 -13.51
C GLY A 209 -0.57 -1.15 -13.28
N ILE A 210 0.27 -1.22 -14.29
CA ILE A 210 1.56 -1.92 -14.25
C ILE A 210 2.56 -1.19 -13.34
N ALA A 211 3.42 -1.97 -12.71
CA ALA A 211 4.54 -1.42 -11.92
C ALA A 211 5.52 -0.70 -12.84
N LEU A 212 5.78 0.55 -12.55
CA LEU A 212 6.83 1.34 -13.20
C LEU A 212 8.08 1.28 -12.33
N ASN A 213 9.18 0.85 -12.90
CA ASN A 213 10.48 0.84 -12.23
C ASN A 213 11.12 2.23 -12.39
N GLU A 214 11.47 2.88 -11.28
CA GLU A 214 11.93 4.27 -11.28
C GLU A 214 13.27 4.46 -12.03
N ASP A 215 14.04 3.38 -12.22
CA ASP A 215 15.35 3.43 -12.90
C ASP A 215 15.29 3.11 -14.40
N ILE A 216 14.23 2.46 -14.87
CA ILE A 216 14.14 1.94 -16.24
C ILE A 216 13.11 2.72 -17.07
N ASP A 217 12.09 3.31 -16.45
CA ASP A 217 11.02 4.07 -17.08
C ASP A 217 11.10 5.57 -16.74
#